data_e29ac5c27996cdedab62edd7f68a9d8d
#
_entry.id   e29ac5c27996cdedab62edd7f68a9d8d
#
_cell.length_a   1.000
_cell.length_b   1.000
_cell.length_c   1.000
_cell.angle_alpha   90.00
_cell.angle_beta   90.00
_cell.angle_gamma   90.00
#
_symmetry.space_group_name_H-M   'P 1'
#
loop_
_entity.id
_entity.type
_entity.pdbx_description
1 polymer ?
#
loop_
_entity_poly.entity_id
_entity_poly.type
_entity_poly.pdbx_seq_one_letter_code
_entity_poly.pdbx_strand_id
1 'polypeptide(L)'
;GLYRKMEVFRPKLVTANSLTRFHSDDYINFLRTITPDNMSDYVRQLQRFNVGEDCPVFDGLFKFCQVYTGGSVGGAVRLNHGLSDTVINWSGGLHHAKKAEASGFCYINDIVLCILELLKVHQRVLYIDIDIHHGDGVEEAFYTTDRVMTVSFHKFGEYFPGTGHLQDVG
;
A
#
# COMPACT_ATOMS: atom_id res chain seq x y z
N GLY A 1 10.42 25.85 -8.18
CA GLY A 1 9.41 24.83 -8.39
C GLY A 1 8.36 24.85 -7.27
N LEU A 2 7.28 24.10 -7.43
CA LEU A 2 6.14 24.07 -6.49
C LEU A 2 6.52 23.66 -5.07
N TYR A 3 7.54 22.79 -4.90
CA TYR A 3 8.02 22.35 -3.58
C TYR A 3 8.43 23.52 -2.65
N ARG A 4 8.80 24.67 -3.21
CA ARG A 4 9.13 25.89 -2.43
C ARG A 4 7.91 26.54 -1.79
N LYS A 5 6.69 26.14 -2.20
CA LYS A 5 5.40 26.59 -1.67
C LYS A 5 4.76 25.57 -0.75
N MET A 6 5.47 24.48 -0.46
CA MET A 6 5.02 23.37 0.35
C MET A 6 5.98 23.19 1.54
N GLU A 7 5.46 22.69 2.64
CA GLU A 7 6.28 22.16 3.72
C GLU A 7 6.74 20.76 3.35
N VAL A 8 8.05 20.51 3.41
CA VAL A 8 8.63 19.21 3.06
C VAL A 8 9.04 18.50 4.34
N PHE A 9 8.51 17.31 4.55
CA PHE A 9 8.77 16.48 5.71
C PHE A 9 9.51 15.20 5.32
N ARG A 10 10.43 14.78 6.18
CA ARG A 10 11.01 13.43 6.09
C ARG A 10 10.02 12.45 6.74
N PRO A 11 9.62 11.36 6.05
CA PRO A 11 8.74 10.36 6.65
C PRO A 11 9.43 9.65 7.81
N LYS A 12 8.67 9.32 8.85
CA LYS A 12 9.12 8.42 9.91
C LYS A 12 8.93 6.98 9.45
N LEU A 13 9.89 6.13 9.77
CA LEU A 13 9.77 4.69 9.48
C LEU A 13 8.60 4.10 10.29
N VAL A 14 7.67 3.44 9.61
CA VAL A 14 6.63 2.68 10.31
C VAL A 14 7.22 1.41 10.93
N THR A 15 6.67 0.99 12.06
CA THR A 15 7.07 -0.25 12.71
C THR A 15 6.40 -1.46 12.04
N ALA A 16 6.97 -2.66 12.21
CA ALA A 16 6.35 -3.90 11.76
C ALA A 16 4.92 -4.05 12.30
N ASN A 17 4.71 -3.72 13.59
CA ASN A 17 3.39 -3.76 14.22
C ASN A 17 2.38 -2.79 13.59
N SER A 18 2.84 -1.67 13.05
CA SER A 18 1.96 -0.77 12.29
C SER A 18 1.53 -1.35 10.94
N LEU A 19 2.39 -2.14 10.32
CA LEU A 19 2.12 -2.82 9.05
C LEU A 19 1.12 -3.97 9.21
N THR A 20 1.17 -4.68 10.34
CA THR A 20 0.25 -5.80 10.65
C THR A 20 -1.17 -5.36 11.00
N ARG A 21 -1.46 -4.06 10.99
CA ARG A 21 -2.84 -3.56 11.02
C ARG A 21 -3.65 -3.98 9.78
N PHE A 22 -2.98 -4.27 8.68
CA PHE A 22 -3.57 -4.82 7.45
C PHE A 22 -2.93 -6.14 7.04
N HIS A 23 -1.60 -6.16 6.91
CA HIS A 23 -0.87 -7.33 6.44
C HIS A 23 -0.77 -8.41 7.52
N SER A 24 -0.66 -9.68 7.10
CA SER A 24 -0.46 -10.80 8.01
C SER A 24 0.93 -10.76 8.66
N ASP A 25 1.01 -11.25 9.89
CA ASP A 25 2.27 -11.29 10.66
C ASP A 25 3.36 -12.11 9.96
N ASP A 26 2.98 -13.23 9.36
CA ASP A 26 3.92 -14.11 8.65
C ASP A 26 4.49 -13.43 7.38
N TYR A 27 3.66 -12.68 6.65
CA TYR A 27 4.12 -11.91 5.49
C TYR A 27 5.08 -10.78 5.90
N ILE A 28 4.75 -10.02 6.93
CA ILE A 28 5.62 -8.94 7.44
C ILE A 28 6.94 -9.50 7.99
N ASN A 29 6.89 -10.62 8.72
CA ASN A 29 8.10 -11.28 9.21
C ASN A 29 8.97 -11.80 8.07
N PHE A 30 8.37 -12.35 7.02
CA PHE A 30 9.09 -12.74 5.81
C PHE A 30 9.79 -11.54 5.17
N LEU A 31 9.09 -10.43 4.91
CA LEU A 31 9.68 -9.23 4.31
C LEU A 31 10.82 -8.63 5.14
N ARG A 32 10.77 -8.77 6.48
CA ARG A 32 11.87 -8.33 7.36
C ARG A 32 13.12 -9.17 7.25
N THR A 33 12.97 -10.43 6.90
CA THR A 33 14.04 -11.44 6.98
C THR A 33 14.69 -11.70 5.62
N ILE A 34 13.91 -11.58 4.54
CA ILE A 34 14.39 -11.89 3.20
C ILE A 34 15.43 -10.88 2.71
N THR A 35 16.52 -11.42 2.18
CA THR A 35 17.61 -10.66 1.54
C THR A 35 18.02 -11.38 0.26
N PRO A 36 18.73 -10.72 -0.68
CA PRO A 36 19.28 -11.40 -1.85
C PRO A 36 20.13 -12.63 -1.52
N ASP A 37 20.87 -12.59 -0.41
CA ASP A 37 21.79 -13.65 0.00
C ASP A 37 21.10 -14.93 0.53
N ASN A 38 19.88 -14.80 1.10
CA ASN A 38 19.18 -15.92 1.73
C ASN A 38 17.97 -16.44 0.96
N MET A 39 17.74 -15.97 -0.27
CA MET A 39 16.58 -16.36 -1.10
C MET A 39 16.46 -17.88 -1.27
N SER A 40 17.59 -18.59 -1.37
CA SER A 40 17.61 -20.05 -1.52
C SER A 40 16.96 -20.80 -0.37
N ASP A 41 16.99 -20.24 0.83
CA ASP A 41 16.42 -20.84 2.04
C ASP A 41 14.91 -20.57 2.17
N TYR A 42 14.38 -19.63 1.38
CA TYR A 42 13.01 -19.13 1.44
C TYR A 42 12.16 -19.42 0.21
N VAL A 43 12.54 -20.38 -0.65
CA VAL A 43 11.88 -20.67 -1.93
C VAL A 43 10.35 -20.84 -1.78
N ARG A 44 9.88 -21.55 -0.76
CA ARG A 44 8.44 -21.75 -0.50
C ARG A 44 7.72 -20.47 -0.13
N GLN A 45 8.36 -19.63 0.69
CA GLN A 45 7.80 -18.35 1.12
C GLN A 45 7.80 -17.33 -0.02
N LEU A 46 8.83 -17.30 -0.86
CA LEU A 46 8.89 -16.49 -2.06
C LEU A 46 7.69 -16.79 -2.97
N GLN A 47 7.42 -18.07 -3.22
CA GLN A 47 6.25 -18.48 -4.00
C GLN A 47 4.92 -18.15 -3.31
N ARG A 48 4.81 -18.45 -2.01
CA ARG A 48 3.59 -18.22 -1.23
C ARG A 48 3.19 -16.76 -1.20
N PHE A 49 4.17 -15.85 -1.07
CA PHE A 49 3.94 -14.42 -0.93
C PHE A 49 4.12 -13.65 -2.25
N ASN A 50 4.31 -14.38 -3.36
CA ASN A 50 4.51 -13.83 -4.70
C ASN A 50 5.65 -12.79 -4.78
N VAL A 51 6.72 -13.05 -4.04
CA VAL A 51 7.95 -12.26 -4.10
C VAL A 51 8.98 -12.99 -4.96
N GLY A 52 9.49 -12.32 -5.99
CA GLY A 52 10.41 -12.94 -6.94
C GLY A 52 10.50 -12.15 -8.24
N GLU A 53 9.75 -12.52 -9.29
CA GLU A 53 9.90 -11.99 -10.63
C GLU A 53 9.46 -10.52 -10.73
N ASP A 54 8.17 -10.23 -10.57
CA ASP A 54 7.63 -8.87 -10.66
C ASP A 54 7.83 -8.06 -9.37
N CYS A 55 8.02 -8.74 -8.25
CA CYS A 55 8.30 -8.14 -6.96
C CYS A 55 9.63 -8.68 -6.42
N PRO A 56 10.77 -8.26 -6.98
CA PRO A 56 12.08 -8.84 -6.64
C PRO A 56 12.52 -8.52 -5.22
N VAL A 57 13.39 -9.39 -4.67
CA VAL A 57 14.13 -9.13 -3.45
C VAL A 57 15.33 -8.24 -3.78
N PHE A 58 15.54 -7.19 -3.00
CA PHE A 58 16.68 -6.30 -3.12
C PHE A 58 17.15 -5.81 -1.74
N ASP A 59 18.40 -5.34 -1.68
CA ASP A 59 18.96 -4.82 -0.43
C ASP A 59 18.17 -3.63 0.09
N GLY A 60 17.73 -3.73 1.34
CA GLY A 60 16.95 -2.67 1.99
C GLY A 60 15.45 -2.70 1.66
N LEU A 61 14.92 -3.77 1.06
CA LEU A 61 13.51 -3.92 0.71
C LEU A 61 12.57 -3.55 1.87
N PHE A 62 12.77 -4.10 3.06
CA PHE A 62 11.88 -3.81 4.20
C PHE A 62 11.95 -2.34 4.62
N LYS A 63 13.15 -1.75 4.63
CA LYS A 63 13.32 -0.33 4.93
C LYS A 63 12.66 0.56 3.87
N PHE A 64 12.75 0.20 2.60
CA PHE A 64 12.02 0.87 1.52
C PHE A 64 10.52 0.88 1.79
N CYS A 65 9.94 -0.29 2.13
CA CYS A 65 8.54 -0.41 2.51
C CYS A 65 8.17 0.48 3.71
N GLN A 66 9.01 0.52 4.74
CA GLN A 66 8.79 1.36 5.93
C GLN A 66 8.80 2.86 5.61
N VAL A 67 9.63 3.29 4.67
CA VAL A 67 9.76 4.72 4.29
C VAL A 67 8.53 5.18 3.53
N TYR A 68 8.15 4.50 2.45
CA TYR A 68 7.03 4.96 1.64
C TYR A 68 5.68 4.84 2.38
N THR A 69 5.51 3.77 3.16
CA THR A 69 4.33 3.61 4.01
C THR A 69 4.28 4.68 5.10
N GLY A 70 5.45 4.99 5.67
CA GLY A 70 5.60 6.06 6.66
C GLY A 70 5.19 7.43 6.13
N GLY A 71 5.41 7.69 4.85
CA GLY A 71 4.94 8.89 4.17
C GLY A 71 3.41 8.99 4.14
N SER A 72 2.74 7.92 3.72
CA SER A 72 1.28 7.87 3.60
C SER A 72 0.59 7.89 4.97
N VAL A 73 1.04 7.05 5.92
CA VAL A 73 0.48 7.02 7.28
C VAL A 73 0.77 8.32 8.04
N GLY A 74 1.98 8.87 7.91
CA GLY A 74 2.33 10.16 8.50
C GLY A 74 1.50 11.31 7.94
N GLY A 75 1.18 11.26 6.66
CA GLY A 75 0.24 12.18 6.01
C GLY A 75 -1.16 12.10 6.61
N ALA A 76 -1.70 10.89 6.77
CA ALA A 76 -2.99 10.67 7.41
C ALA A 76 -3.03 11.20 8.85
N VAL A 77 -1.96 10.99 9.62
CA VAL A 77 -1.85 11.54 10.98
C VAL A 77 -1.91 13.07 10.97
N ARG A 78 -1.21 13.74 10.04
CA ARG A 78 -1.27 15.21 9.94
C ARG A 78 -2.67 15.72 9.60
N LEU A 79 -3.36 15.05 8.65
CA LEU A 79 -4.75 15.38 8.29
C LEU A 79 -5.68 15.20 9.51
N ASN A 80 -5.56 14.08 10.22
CA ASN A 80 -6.37 13.78 11.40
C ASN A 80 -6.22 14.83 12.52
N HIS A 81 -5.04 15.44 12.64
CA HIS A 81 -4.76 16.48 13.64
C HIS A 81 -5.00 17.91 13.12
N GLY A 82 -5.49 18.07 11.89
CA GLY A 82 -5.70 19.40 11.29
C GLY A 82 -4.40 20.20 11.10
N LEU A 83 -3.27 19.52 11.01
CA LEU A 83 -1.95 20.13 10.80
C LEU A 83 -1.66 20.41 9.32
N SER A 84 -2.46 19.86 8.44
CA SER A 84 -2.41 20.06 6.99
C SER A 84 -3.79 19.78 6.39
N ASP A 85 -4.16 20.49 5.35
CA ASP A 85 -5.39 20.28 4.59
C ASP A 85 -5.16 19.35 3.39
N THR A 86 -3.91 19.30 2.93
CA THR A 86 -3.48 18.45 1.81
C THR A 86 -2.10 17.87 2.11
N VAL A 87 -1.92 16.60 1.82
CA VAL A 87 -0.62 15.91 1.95
C VAL A 87 -0.32 15.16 0.66
N ILE A 88 0.93 15.20 0.22
CA ILE A 88 1.42 14.50 -0.98
C ILE A 88 2.55 13.55 -0.56
N ASN A 89 2.42 12.28 -0.89
CA ASN A 89 3.47 11.28 -0.77
C ASN A 89 3.84 10.75 -2.16
N TRP A 90 4.93 11.25 -2.74
CA TRP A 90 5.37 10.87 -4.09
C TRP A 90 5.89 9.42 -4.20
N SER A 91 6.19 8.79 -3.06
CA SER A 91 6.74 7.43 -3.03
C SER A 91 5.70 6.38 -2.65
N GLY A 92 4.46 6.78 -2.35
CA GLY A 92 3.36 5.89 -2.03
C GLY A 92 2.55 5.48 -3.26
N GLY A 93 1.40 4.87 -3.02
CA GLY A 93 0.47 4.47 -4.07
C GLY A 93 0.60 3.00 -4.48
N LEU A 94 1.08 2.14 -3.60
CA LEU A 94 1.36 0.71 -3.88
C LEU A 94 0.06 -0.12 -3.77
N HIS A 95 -0.87 0.12 -4.69
CA HIS A 95 -2.27 -0.28 -4.65
C HIS A 95 -2.54 -1.77 -4.92
N HIS A 96 -1.56 -2.52 -5.46
CA HIS A 96 -1.74 -3.94 -5.79
C HIS A 96 -1.38 -4.89 -4.65
N ALA A 97 -0.66 -4.44 -3.61
CA ALA A 97 -0.28 -5.30 -2.50
C ALA A 97 -1.53 -5.80 -1.74
N LYS A 98 -1.56 -7.11 -1.47
CA LYS A 98 -2.63 -7.80 -0.75
C LYS A 98 -2.24 -8.01 0.72
N LYS A 99 -3.16 -8.53 1.52
CA LYS A 99 -2.95 -8.82 2.95
C LYS A 99 -1.71 -9.69 3.21
N ALA A 100 -1.46 -10.69 2.39
CA ALA A 100 -0.35 -11.63 2.54
C ALA A 100 0.34 -11.95 1.20
N GLU A 101 0.42 -10.97 0.28
CA GLU A 101 0.94 -11.19 -1.04
C GLU A 101 1.44 -9.89 -1.66
N ALA A 102 2.62 -9.92 -2.28
CA ALA A 102 3.10 -8.87 -3.16
C ALA A 102 2.47 -9.02 -4.54
N SER A 103 2.26 -7.93 -5.25
CA SER A 103 1.69 -7.94 -6.61
C SER A 103 2.05 -6.66 -7.34
N GLY A 104 2.26 -6.71 -8.65
CA GLY A 104 2.44 -5.54 -9.50
C GLY A 104 3.45 -4.52 -8.97
N PHE A 105 4.63 -4.96 -8.55
CA PHE A 105 5.70 -4.18 -7.93
C PHE A 105 5.40 -3.65 -6.53
N CYS A 106 4.24 -3.98 -5.96
CA CYS A 106 3.79 -3.53 -4.65
C CYS A 106 4.01 -4.60 -3.59
N TYR A 107 4.63 -4.23 -2.45
CA TYR A 107 4.90 -5.14 -1.33
C TYR A 107 3.98 -4.85 -0.15
N ILE A 108 3.91 -3.61 0.29
CA ILE A 108 3.04 -3.12 1.37
C ILE A 108 2.03 -2.15 0.78
N ASN A 109 0.75 -2.32 1.10
CA ASN A 109 -0.29 -1.40 0.67
C ASN A 109 -0.36 -0.20 1.62
N ASP A 110 0.40 0.82 1.31
CA ASP A 110 0.46 2.06 2.08
C ASP A 110 -0.87 2.82 2.06
N ILE A 111 -1.66 2.68 0.97
CA ILE A 111 -2.98 3.32 0.84
C ILE A 111 -3.95 2.73 1.85
N VAL A 112 -4.03 1.40 1.94
CA VAL A 112 -4.89 0.73 2.93
C VAL A 112 -4.52 1.16 4.35
N LEU A 113 -3.23 1.19 4.68
CA LEU A 113 -2.76 1.62 6.00
C LEU A 113 -3.05 3.11 6.27
N CYS A 114 -2.94 3.96 5.26
CA CYS A 114 -3.34 5.36 5.31
C CYS A 114 -4.85 5.51 5.59
N ILE A 115 -5.69 4.79 4.85
CA ILE A 115 -7.15 4.81 5.03
C ILE A 115 -7.52 4.33 6.44
N LEU A 116 -6.92 3.24 6.93
CA LEU A 116 -7.14 2.75 8.29
C LEU A 116 -6.75 3.80 9.35
N GLU A 117 -5.75 4.62 9.08
CA GLU A 117 -5.39 5.73 9.96
C GLU A 117 -6.43 6.86 9.92
N LEU A 118 -6.89 7.25 8.73
CA LEU A 118 -7.95 8.26 8.54
C LEU A 118 -9.27 7.85 9.21
N LEU A 119 -9.64 6.58 9.16
CA LEU A 119 -10.86 6.05 9.76
C LEU A 119 -10.90 6.11 11.29
N LYS A 120 -9.80 6.45 11.97
CA LYS A 120 -9.81 6.73 13.41
C LYS A 120 -10.57 8.01 13.75
N VAL A 121 -10.61 8.96 12.83
CA VAL A 121 -11.20 10.29 13.03
C VAL A 121 -12.38 10.51 12.08
N HIS A 122 -12.22 10.10 10.81
CA HIS A 122 -13.23 10.31 9.78
C HIS A 122 -14.22 9.14 9.73
N GLN A 123 -15.50 9.46 9.61
CA GLN A 123 -16.56 8.45 9.51
C GLN A 123 -16.47 7.66 8.20
N ARG A 124 -16.14 8.34 7.09
CA ARG A 124 -16.03 7.78 5.75
C ARG A 124 -14.80 8.32 5.05
N VAL A 125 -14.24 7.50 4.16
CA VAL A 125 -13.10 7.85 3.31
C VAL A 125 -13.45 7.52 1.87
N LEU A 126 -13.18 8.43 0.95
CA LEU A 126 -13.23 8.20 -0.49
C LEU A 126 -11.81 7.96 -1.00
N TYR A 127 -11.61 6.83 -1.66
CA TYR A 127 -10.40 6.52 -2.42
C TYR A 127 -10.68 6.66 -3.92
N ILE A 128 -9.86 7.43 -4.61
CA ILE A 128 -9.93 7.60 -6.07
C ILE A 128 -8.59 7.18 -6.66
N ASP A 129 -8.60 6.15 -7.51
CA ASP A 129 -7.46 5.62 -8.22
C ASP A 129 -7.51 6.07 -9.68
N ILE A 130 -6.47 6.75 -10.12
CA ILE A 130 -6.31 7.24 -11.51
C ILE A 130 -5.08 6.62 -12.19
N ASP A 131 -4.50 5.58 -11.59
CA ASP A 131 -3.51 4.74 -12.26
C ASP A 131 -4.16 4.02 -13.44
N ILE A 132 -3.36 3.65 -14.46
CA ILE A 132 -3.86 2.89 -15.61
C ILE A 132 -4.31 1.47 -15.22
N HIS A 133 -3.75 0.91 -14.12
CA HIS A 133 -4.13 -0.39 -13.60
C HIS A 133 -5.23 -0.26 -12.55
N HIS A 134 -6.14 -1.23 -12.50
CA HIS A 134 -7.15 -1.31 -11.47
C HIS A 134 -6.53 -1.41 -10.06
N GLY A 135 -6.98 -0.57 -9.13
CA GLY A 135 -6.53 -0.55 -7.74
C GLY A 135 -7.09 -1.71 -6.91
N ASP A 136 -6.82 -2.94 -7.33
CA ASP A 136 -7.43 -4.18 -6.85
C ASP A 136 -7.15 -4.46 -5.37
N GLY A 137 -5.95 -4.17 -4.87
CA GLY A 137 -5.60 -4.40 -3.48
C GLY A 137 -6.36 -3.51 -2.50
N VAL A 138 -6.65 -2.26 -2.89
CA VAL A 138 -7.42 -1.33 -2.06
C VAL A 138 -8.91 -1.69 -2.11
N GLU A 139 -9.45 -1.99 -3.29
CA GLU A 139 -10.83 -2.44 -3.46
C GLU A 139 -11.09 -3.69 -2.62
N GLU A 140 -10.24 -4.73 -2.74
CA GLU A 140 -10.36 -5.97 -1.97
C GLU A 140 -10.35 -5.73 -0.46
N ALA A 141 -9.47 -4.84 0.03
CA ALA A 141 -9.33 -4.55 1.45
C ALA A 141 -10.60 -3.95 2.07
N PHE A 142 -11.38 -3.21 1.29
CA PHE A 142 -12.55 -2.48 1.78
C PHE A 142 -13.87 -2.89 1.13
N TYR A 143 -13.89 -4.00 0.40
CA TYR A 143 -15.03 -4.45 -0.39
C TYR A 143 -16.32 -4.64 0.41
N THR A 144 -16.23 -4.99 1.68
CA THR A 144 -17.38 -5.32 2.54
C THR A 144 -17.73 -4.21 3.56
N THR A 145 -17.20 -3.01 3.43
CA THR A 145 -17.45 -1.90 4.36
C THR A 145 -18.05 -0.69 3.67
N ASP A 146 -19.07 -0.08 4.28
CA ASP A 146 -19.66 1.18 3.83
C ASP A 146 -18.88 2.43 4.27
N ARG A 147 -17.79 2.24 5.01
CA ARG A 147 -16.96 3.34 5.50
C ARG A 147 -15.91 3.80 4.49
N VAL A 148 -15.63 3.01 3.48
CA VAL A 148 -14.66 3.33 2.42
C VAL A 148 -15.32 3.10 1.07
N MET A 149 -15.40 4.16 0.28
CA MET A 149 -15.78 4.05 -1.13
C MET A 149 -14.53 4.02 -1.98
N THR A 150 -14.37 2.99 -2.81
CA THR A 150 -13.27 2.87 -3.77
C THR A 150 -13.77 3.13 -5.19
N VAL A 151 -13.07 4.00 -5.91
CA VAL A 151 -13.36 4.34 -7.31
C VAL A 151 -12.05 4.23 -8.10
N SER A 152 -12.02 3.45 -9.17
CA SER A 152 -10.84 3.27 -10.01
C SER A 152 -11.19 3.56 -11.48
N PHE A 153 -10.34 4.38 -12.13
CA PHE A 153 -10.41 4.68 -13.56
C PHE A 153 -9.25 4.00 -14.27
N HIS A 154 -9.47 2.85 -14.87
CA HIS A 154 -8.41 1.98 -15.34
C HIS A 154 -8.68 1.37 -16.72
N LYS A 155 -7.64 0.86 -17.36
CA LYS A 155 -7.78 0.03 -18.55
C LYS A 155 -8.28 -1.34 -18.15
N PHE A 156 -9.40 -1.75 -18.71
CA PHE A 156 -10.03 -3.05 -18.46
C PHE A 156 -9.80 -4.03 -19.62
N GLY A 157 -9.95 -5.34 -19.36
CA GLY A 157 -9.86 -6.43 -20.32
C GLY A 157 -8.58 -7.24 -20.19
N GLU A 158 -7.94 -7.60 -21.31
CA GLU A 158 -6.65 -8.31 -21.31
C GLU A 158 -5.52 -7.37 -20.89
N TYR A 159 -5.56 -6.96 -19.62
CA TYR A 159 -4.61 -6.05 -19.02
C TYR A 159 -4.48 -6.32 -17.51
N PHE A 160 -3.26 -6.27 -16.97
CA PHE A 160 -3.03 -6.48 -15.54
C PHE A 160 -3.85 -5.49 -14.69
N PRO A 161 -4.40 -5.89 -13.55
CA PRO A 161 -4.46 -7.23 -12.94
C PRO A 161 -5.59 -8.12 -13.45
N GLY A 162 -6.42 -7.66 -14.40
CA GLY A 162 -7.53 -8.43 -14.98
C GLY A 162 -8.82 -8.37 -14.16
N THR A 163 -8.90 -7.48 -13.17
CA THR A 163 -10.06 -7.23 -12.30
C THR A 163 -10.65 -5.83 -12.55
N GLY A 164 -11.68 -5.43 -11.82
CA GLY A 164 -12.29 -4.10 -11.93
C GLY A 164 -13.35 -4.01 -13.03
N HIS A 165 -14.21 -5.02 -13.13
CA HIS A 165 -15.34 -4.98 -14.03
C HIS A 165 -16.39 -3.96 -13.55
N LEU A 166 -17.14 -3.33 -14.48
CA LEU A 166 -18.19 -2.36 -14.14
C LEU A 166 -19.28 -2.89 -13.19
N GLN A 167 -19.41 -4.20 -13.08
CA GLN A 167 -20.37 -4.86 -12.20
C GLN A 167 -19.78 -5.17 -10.82
N ASP A 168 -18.50 -4.92 -10.60
CA ASP A 168 -17.83 -5.08 -9.30
C ASP A 168 -18.18 -3.87 -8.43
N VAL A 169 -19.35 -3.94 -7.82
CA VAL A 169 -19.87 -2.95 -6.86
C VAL A 169 -19.90 -3.60 -5.49
N GLY A 170 -19.17 -3.03 -4.54
CA GLY A 170 -19.07 -3.55 -3.16
C GLY A 170 -20.35 -3.48 -2.35
#